data_f46c2a339ba0898bcfe548e5de4b80dd
#
_entry.id   f46c2a339ba0898bcfe548e5de4b80dd
#
_cell.length_a   1.000
_cell.length_b   1.000
_cell.length_c   1.000
_cell.angle_alpha   90.00
_cell.angle_beta   90.00
_cell.angle_gamma   90.00
#
_symmetry.space_group_name_H-M   'P 1'
#
loop_
_entity.id
_entity.type
_entity.pdbx_description
1 polymer ?
#
loop_
_entity_poly.entity_id
_entity_poly.type
_entity_poly.pdbx_seq_one_letter_code
_entity_poly.pdbx_strand_id
1 'polypeptide(L)'
;MRNVTSGSTAAVTATPSDTGVALDFVLPQGPSGPTGSTGVKGDIGATGPAPTITVEESTPTTYRVRFHSSGADVISPNLRAAPEVYNMDLSATGSTRDIPLGKLILNVQNGSSSSIRLSLRAANTAAPVLADVRRTSIYGGLGAVEVQTLDNTKISTRTVIDDIVYDQSEEMHWIRLRQQDPSTSLWSMCEVRTFSSKLGARTSICVDWLYTGVTF
;
A
#
# COMPACT_ATOMS: atom_id res chain seq x y z
N MET A 1 -6.29 -14.60 13.74
CA MET A 1 -7.51 -15.21 13.22
C MET A 1 -8.62 -14.85 14.19
N ARG A 2 -9.63 -14.10 13.76
CA ARG A 2 -10.69 -13.65 14.68
C ARG A 2 -11.96 -14.47 14.56
N ASN A 3 -12.38 -14.81 13.37
CA ASN A 3 -13.61 -15.55 13.21
C ASN A 3 -13.60 -16.43 11.96
N VAL A 4 -14.24 -17.60 12.04
CA VAL A 4 -14.50 -18.46 10.89
C VAL A 4 -15.98 -18.77 10.92
N THR A 5 -16.70 -18.33 9.91
CA THR A 5 -18.15 -18.55 9.77
C THR A 5 -18.46 -19.31 8.50
N SER A 6 -19.58 -20.01 8.45
CA SER A 6 -20.08 -20.63 7.23
C SER A 6 -20.97 -19.66 6.46
N GLY A 7 -20.86 -19.65 5.14
CA GLY A 7 -21.68 -18.83 4.25
C GLY A 7 -21.85 -19.47 2.88
N SER A 8 -22.59 -18.82 2.00
CA SER A 8 -22.87 -19.35 0.65
C SER A 8 -21.73 -19.12 -0.34
N THR A 9 -20.82 -18.21 -0.04
CA THR A 9 -19.71 -17.82 -0.92
C THR A 9 -18.44 -17.67 -0.10
N ALA A 10 -17.32 -18.16 -0.64
CA ALA A 10 -16.02 -17.97 0.00
C ALA A 10 -15.66 -16.48 0.01
N ALA A 11 -15.33 -15.95 1.17
CA ALA A 11 -14.86 -14.60 1.31
C ALA A 11 -13.77 -14.49 2.38
N VAL A 12 -12.86 -13.56 2.19
CA VAL A 12 -11.88 -13.18 3.19
C VAL A 12 -11.93 -11.68 3.35
N THR A 13 -12.16 -11.24 4.56
CA THR A 13 -12.07 -9.82 4.90
C THR A 13 -10.82 -9.58 5.72
N ALA A 14 -9.97 -8.69 5.25
CA ALA A 14 -8.77 -8.26 5.94
C ALA A 14 -9.04 -6.91 6.60
N THR A 15 -8.94 -6.85 7.92
CA THR A 15 -9.09 -5.62 8.69
C THR A 15 -7.75 -5.27 9.33
N PRO A 16 -7.15 -4.12 9.01
CA PRO A 16 -5.93 -3.66 9.67
C PRO A 16 -6.17 -3.48 11.18
N SER A 17 -5.16 -3.81 11.98
CA SER A 17 -5.14 -3.57 13.42
C SER A 17 -3.75 -3.10 13.83
N ASP A 18 -3.63 -2.50 15.01
CA ASP A 18 -2.38 -1.93 15.53
C ASP A 18 -1.21 -2.93 15.62
N THR A 19 -1.49 -4.23 15.60
CA THR A 19 -0.51 -5.30 15.73
C THR A 19 -0.42 -6.21 14.49
N GLY A 20 -1.10 -5.84 13.38
CA GLY A 20 -1.11 -6.64 12.16
C GLY A 20 -2.45 -6.60 11.43
N VAL A 21 -2.81 -7.69 10.75
CA VAL A 21 -4.06 -7.82 10.02
C VAL A 21 -4.94 -8.87 10.67
N ALA A 22 -6.15 -8.50 11.02
CA ALA A 22 -7.18 -9.45 11.43
C ALA A 22 -7.88 -10.02 10.19
N LEU A 23 -8.06 -11.32 10.15
CA LEU A 23 -8.72 -12.01 9.05
C LEU A 23 -10.00 -12.66 9.55
N ASP A 24 -11.09 -12.30 8.90
CA ASP A 24 -12.37 -13.00 9.04
C ASP A 24 -12.61 -13.80 7.76
N PHE A 25 -12.91 -15.08 7.94
CA PHE A 25 -13.12 -16.02 6.85
C PHE A 25 -14.58 -16.41 6.80
N VAL A 26 -15.17 -16.34 5.62
CA VAL A 26 -16.43 -17.02 5.30
C VAL A 26 -16.09 -18.22 4.42
N LEU A 27 -16.35 -19.42 4.92
CA LEU A 27 -16.07 -20.64 4.18
C LEU A 27 -17.38 -21.20 3.60
N PRO A 28 -17.44 -21.46 2.29
CA PRO A 28 -18.61 -22.09 1.71
C PRO A 28 -18.71 -23.53 2.22
N GLN A 29 -19.88 -23.88 2.65
CA GLN A 29 -20.18 -25.28 2.85
C GLN A 29 -20.14 -25.98 1.50
N GLY A 30 -19.45 -27.09 1.41
CA GLY A 30 -19.38 -27.87 0.18
C GLY A 30 -20.79 -28.22 -0.34
N PRO A 31 -20.97 -28.36 -1.64
CA PRO A 31 -22.25 -28.74 -2.21
C PRO A 31 -22.73 -30.07 -1.60
N SER A 32 -24.00 -30.12 -1.27
CA SER A 32 -24.61 -31.39 -0.94
C SER A 32 -24.37 -32.40 -2.05
N GLY A 33 -23.93 -33.59 -1.72
CA GLY A 33 -23.72 -34.64 -2.69
C GLY A 33 -24.96 -34.89 -3.56
N PRO A 34 -24.81 -35.49 -4.75
CA PRO A 34 -25.93 -35.74 -5.62
C PRO A 34 -26.99 -36.62 -4.94
N THR A 35 -28.23 -36.21 -5.08
CA THR A 35 -29.38 -37.00 -4.60
C THR A 35 -29.36 -38.34 -5.30
N GLY A 36 -29.34 -39.41 -4.55
CA GLY A 36 -29.43 -40.77 -5.10
C GLY A 36 -30.66 -40.95 -5.96
N SER A 37 -30.58 -41.79 -6.98
CA SER A 37 -31.69 -42.12 -7.86
C SER A 37 -32.90 -42.60 -7.07
N THR A 38 -34.09 -42.17 -7.48
CA THR A 38 -35.40 -42.43 -6.95
C THR A 38 -35.67 -43.94 -6.81
N GLY A 39 -35.42 -44.46 -5.65
CA GLY A 39 -35.82 -45.79 -5.23
C GLY A 39 -35.69 -45.81 -3.72
N VAL A 40 -36.74 -46.06 -3.00
CA VAL A 40 -36.78 -46.07 -1.54
C VAL A 40 -36.00 -44.86 -0.94
N LYS A 41 -36.69 -43.93 -0.32
CA LYS A 41 -36.20 -42.68 0.26
C LYS A 41 -34.75 -42.81 0.72
N GLY A 42 -33.82 -42.44 -0.19
CA GLY A 42 -32.39 -42.58 0.04
C GLY A 42 -31.93 -41.60 1.14
N ASP A 43 -30.92 -41.99 1.85
CA ASP A 43 -30.29 -41.15 2.87
C ASP A 43 -29.75 -39.85 2.25
N ILE A 44 -29.75 -38.80 3.03
CA ILE A 44 -29.18 -37.52 2.68
C ILE A 44 -27.71 -37.77 2.32
N GLY A 45 -27.30 -37.38 1.11
CA GLY A 45 -25.93 -37.54 0.66
C GLY A 45 -24.91 -36.99 1.67
N ALA A 46 -23.78 -37.63 1.76
CA ALA A 46 -22.70 -37.18 2.64
C ALA A 46 -22.32 -35.71 2.36
N THR A 47 -22.10 -34.95 3.42
CA THR A 47 -21.57 -33.60 3.32
C THR A 47 -20.27 -33.62 2.51
N GLY A 48 -20.15 -32.75 1.53
CA GLY A 48 -18.93 -32.63 0.73
C GLY A 48 -17.69 -32.37 1.60
N PRO A 49 -16.51 -32.67 1.10
CA PRO A 49 -15.28 -32.45 1.84
C PRO A 49 -15.15 -30.99 2.24
N ALA A 50 -14.66 -30.74 3.46
CA ALA A 50 -14.37 -29.39 3.92
C ALA A 50 -13.31 -28.72 3.05
N PRO A 51 -13.46 -27.42 2.75
CA PRO A 51 -12.42 -26.71 2.02
C PRO A 51 -11.11 -26.71 2.81
N THR A 52 -9.99 -26.82 2.10
CA THR A 52 -8.66 -26.76 2.71
C THR A 52 -8.00 -25.43 2.42
N ILE A 53 -7.15 -24.96 3.35
CA ILE A 53 -6.38 -23.73 3.22
C ILE A 53 -4.92 -24.10 3.18
N THR A 54 -4.22 -23.62 2.17
CA THR A 54 -2.77 -23.77 2.04
C THR A 54 -2.09 -22.43 1.92
N VAL A 55 -0.84 -22.35 2.38
CA VAL A 55 -0.02 -21.15 2.17
C VAL A 55 0.40 -21.10 0.72
N GLU A 56 0.03 -20.05 0.00
CA GLU A 56 0.40 -19.82 -1.40
C GLU A 56 1.74 -19.12 -1.50
N GLU A 57 1.97 -18.12 -0.66
CA GLU A 57 3.20 -17.35 -0.65
C GLU A 57 3.51 -16.88 0.79
N SER A 58 4.77 -16.99 1.19
CA SER A 58 5.25 -16.49 2.48
C SER A 58 6.64 -15.88 2.31
N THR A 59 6.70 -14.57 2.19
CA THR A 59 7.93 -13.76 2.14
C THR A 59 7.91 -12.72 3.23
N PRO A 60 8.99 -11.98 3.47
CA PRO A 60 8.97 -10.87 4.43
C PRO A 60 7.91 -9.81 4.18
N THR A 61 7.49 -9.62 2.92
CA THR A 61 6.55 -8.57 2.49
C THR A 61 5.23 -9.10 1.98
N THR A 62 5.08 -10.41 1.78
CA THR A 62 3.88 -11.01 1.22
C THR A 62 3.49 -12.25 1.99
N TYR A 63 2.21 -12.33 2.35
CA TYR A 63 1.62 -13.55 2.86
C TYR A 63 0.26 -13.75 2.20
N ARG A 64 0.12 -14.86 1.46
CA ARG A 64 -1.13 -15.22 0.77
C ARG A 64 -1.50 -16.64 1.12
N VAL A 65 -2.78 -16.89 1.18
CA VAL A 65 -3.34 -18.23 1.35
C VAL A 65 -4.23 -18.57 0.18
N ARG A 66 -4.26 -19.85 -0.16
CA ARG A 66 -5.15 -20.44 -1.17
C ARG A 66 -6.21 -21.24 -0.47
N PHE A 67 -7.45 -21.00 -0.84
CA PHE A 67 -8.63 -21.77 -0.45
C PHE A 67 -8.96 -22.73 -1.55
N HIS A 68 -8.91 -24.03 -1.25
CA HIS A 68 -9.34 -25.08 -2.15
C HIS A 68 -10.77 -25.45 -1.83
N SER A 69 -11.65 -25.36 -2.82
CA SER A 69 -13.02 -25.83 -2.75
C SER A 69 -13.36 -26.70 -3.95
N SER A 70 -14.50 -27.39 -3.91
CA SER A 70 -14.94 -28.27 -5.01
C SER A 70 -15.22 -27.54 -6.34
N GLY A 71 -15.20 -26.22 -6.38
CA GLY A 71 -15.49 -25.42 -7.57
C GLY A 71 -14.26 -24.76 -8.16
N ALA A 72 -13.68 -23.82 -7.46
CA ALA A 72 -12.51 -23.05 -7.89
C ALA A 72 -11.64 -22.67 -6.70
N ASP A 73 -10.35 -22.59 -6.93
CA ASP A 73 -9.41 -22.06 -5.94
C ASP A 73 -9.53 -20.54 -5.85
N VAL A 74 -9.48 -20.04 -4.64
CA VAL A 74 -9.45 -18.58 -4.36
C VAL A 74 -8.17 -18.26 -3.63
N ILE A 75 -7.41 -17.31 -4.17
CA ILE A 75 -6.21 -16.79 -3.52
C ILE A 75 -6.56 -15.49 -2.80
N SER A 76 -6.13 -15.38 -1.53
CA SER A 76 -6.32 -14.14 -0.75
C SER A 76 -5.53 -12.98 -1.37
N PRO A 77 -5.91 -11.72 -1.12
CA PRO A 77 -4.99 -10.59 -1.29
C PRO A 77 -3.77 -10.78 -0.39
N ASN A 78 -2.78 -9.92 -0.52
CA ASN A 78 -1.65 -9.92 0.42
C ASN A 78 -2.16 -9.61 1.84
N LEU A 79 -1.92 -10.52 2.76
CA LEU A 79 -2.36 -10.45 4.15
C LEU A 79 -1.34 -9.81 5.08
N ARG A 80 -0.16 -9.47 4.58
CA ARG A 80 0.77 -8.60 5.29
C ARG A 80 0.49 -7.16 4.91
N ALA A 81 0.36 -6.31 5.90
CA ALA A 81 0.51 -4.88 5.71
C ALA A 81 2.00 -4.60 5.46
N ALA A 82 2.42 -4.74 4.22
CA ALA A 82 3.78 -4.44 3.83
C ALA A 82 3.81 -3.07 3.17
N PRO A 83 4.78 -2.20 3.49
CA PRO A 83 4.96 -0.96 2.78
C PRO A 83 5.25 -1.23 1.30
N GLU A 84 4.81 -0.34 0.44
CA GLU A 84 5.22 -0.35 -0.96
C GLU A 84 6.68 0.09 -1.05
N VAL A 85 7.51 -0.66 -1.77
CA VAL A 85 8.94 -0.34 -1.89
C VAL A 85 9.30 -0.16 -3.36
N TYR A 86 9.90 0.99 -3.64
CA TYR A 86 10.40 1.36 -4.95
C TYR A 86 11.93 1.52 -4.89
N ASN A 87 12.66 0.71 -5.64
CA ASN A 87 14.10 0.82 -5.80
C ASN A 87 14.40 1.30 -7.22
N MET A 88 15.24 2.32 -7.34
CA MET A 88 15.51 2.94 -8.64
C MET A 88 16.91 3.51 -8.72
N ASP A 89 17.42 3.62 -9.94
CA ASP A 89 18.60 4.37 -10.28
C ASP A 89 18.19 5.72 -10.89
N LEU A 90 18.56 6.80 -10.24
CA LEU A 90 18.36 8.18 -10.68
C LEU A 90 19.69 8.90 -10.89
N SER A 91 20.79 8.18 -11.16
CA SER A 91 22.14 8.77 -11.29
C SER A 91 22.29 9.73 -12.48
N ALA A 92 21.50 9.56 -13.53
CA ALA A 92 21.53 10.49 -14.65
C ALA A 92 20.78 11.79 -14.28
N THR A 93 21.44 12.93 -14.44
CA THR A 93 20.85 14.26 -14.22
C THR A 93 19.55 14.41 -15.00
N GLY A 94 18.50 14.88 -14.32
CA GLY A 94 17.17 14.99 -14.90
C GLY A 94 16.33 13.72 -14.84
N SER A 95 16.91 12.57 -14.46
CA SER A 95 16.12 11.35 -14.22
C SER A 95 15.00 11.61 -13.22
N THR A 96 13.82 11.08 -13.49
CA THR A 96 12.65 11.30 -12.66
C THR A 96 11.80 10.05 -12.55
N ARG A 97 11.10 9.91 -11.44
CA ARG A 97 10.08 8.87 -11.21
C ARG A 97 8.89 9.46 -10.47
N ASP A 98 7.73 9.00 -10.86
CA ASP A 98 6.47 9.29 -10.20
C ASP A 98 6.05 8.09 -9.32
N ILE A 99 5.80 8.37 -8.06
CA ILE A 99 5.33 7.40 -7.08
C ILE A 99 3.88 7.75 -6.74
N PRO A 100 2.92 6.88 -7.03
CA PRO A 100 1.53 7.13 -6.68
C PRO A 100 1.32 7.17 -5.17
N LEU A 101 0.69 8.22 -4.68
CA LEU A 101 0.29 8.37 -3.28
C LEU A 101 -1.21 8.67 -3.20
N GLY A 102 -2.03 7.74 -3.69
CA GLY A 102 -3.48 7.91 -3.72
C GLY A 102 -3.94 9.04 -4.66
N LYS A 103 -4.40 10.16 -4.12
CA LYS A 103 -4.83 11.33 -4.92
C LYS A 103 -3.67 12.27 -5.28
N LEU A 104 -2.52 12.07 -4.69
CA LEU A 104 -1.29 12.78 -4.99
C LEU A 104 -0.28 11.85 -5.68
N ILE A 105 0.67 12.46 -6.32
CA ILE A 105 1.85 11.81 -6.90
C ILE A 105 3.08 12.49 -6.30
N LEU A 106 3.97 11.70 -5.72
CA LEU A 106 5.31 12.15 -5.38
C LEU A 106 6.22 12.00 -6.60
N ASN A 107 6.71 13.10 -7.09
CA ASN A 107 7.76 13.11 -8.10
C ASN A 107 9.12 13.19 -7.43
N VAL A 108 9.98 12.26 -7.77
CA VAL A 108 11.37 12.16 -7.31
C VAL A 108 12.25 12.40 -8.51
N GLN A 109 13.10 13.41 -8.46
CA GLN A 109 13.94 13.82 -9.57
C GLN A 109 15.37 14.06 -9.12
N ASN A 110 16.33 13.55 -9.88
CA ASN A 110 17.71 14.03 -9.78
C ASN A 110 17.77 15.45 -10.36
N GLY A 111 17.86 16.45 -9.49
CA GLY A 111 17.72 17.85 -9.85
C GLY A 111 18.91 18.42 -10.60
N SER A 112 20.10 18.20 -10.08
CA SER A 112 21.36 18.67 -10.69
C SER A 112 22.53 18.03 -9.98
N SER A 113 23.23 17.17 -10.64
CA SER A 113 24.49 16.52 -10.25
C SER A 113 24.62 15.95 -8.83
N SER A 114 23.84 16.33 -7.84
CA SER A 114 24.11 15.91 -6.45
C SER A 114 22.92 15.83 -5.52
N SER A 115 21.71 16.18 -5.94
CA SER A 115 20.55 16.19 -5.04
C SER A 115 19.29 15.57 -5.64
N ILE A 116 18.51 14.96 -4.79
CA ILE A 116 17.17 14.49 -5.14
C ILE A 116 16.15 15.57 -4.78
N ARG A 117 15.46 16.06 -5.80
CA ARG A 117 14.33 16.97 -5.63
C ARG A 117 13.06 16.19 -5.41
N LEU A 118 12.30 16.56 -4.38
CA LEU A 118 11.00 15.99 -4.09
C LEU A 118 9.90 17.01 -4.34
N SER A 119 8.88 16.63 -5.08
CA SER A 119 7.71 17.48 -5.31
C SER A 119 6.43 16.64 -5.32
N LEU A 120 5.33 17.28 -4.91
CA LEU A 120 3.99 16.70 -4.97
C LEU A 120 3.17 17.37 -6.07
N ARG A 121 2.28 16.62 -6.69
CA ARG A 121 1.23 17.13 -7.57
C ARG A 121 -0.03 16.30 -7.42
N ALA A 122 -1.18 16.84 -7.77
CA ALA A 122 -2.39 16.05 -7.84
C ALA A 122 -2.29 14.99 -8.95
N ALA A 123 -2.82 13.81 -8.72
CA ALA A 123 -2.95 12.77 -9.74
C ALA A 123 -3.87 13.24 -10.89
N ASN A 124 -4.91 14.03 -10.55
CA ASN A 124 -5.73 14.75 -11.48
C ASN A 124 -5.58 16.26 -11.22
N THR A 125 -4.88 16.98 -12.10
CA THR A 125 -4.59 18.42 -11.93
C THR A 125 -5.84 19.30 -11.98
N ALA A 126 -6.95 18.81 -12.53
CA ALA A 126 -8.24 19.50 -12.52
C ALA A 126 -8.97 19.36 -11.17
N ALA A 127 -8.52 18.47 -10.29
CA ALA A 127 -9.09 18.24 -8.96
C ALA A 127 -8.01 18.47 -7.89
N PRO A 128 -7.81 19.69 -7.42
CA PRO A 128 -6.83 19.99 -6.38
C PRO A 128 -7.08 19.17 -5.12
N VAL A 129 -6.03 18.66 -4.53
CA VAL A 129 -6.05 17.85 -3.31
C VAL A 129 -5.64 18.70 -2.13
N LEU A 130 -6.49 18.75 -1.10
CA LEU A 130 -6.14 19.36 0.17
C LEU A 130 -5.20 18.43 0.93
N ALA A 131 -4.06 18.94 1.39
CA ALA A 131 -3.04 18.13 2.03
C ALA A 131 -2.33 18.84 3.18
N ASP A 132 -1.94 18.03 4.17
CA ASP A 132 -0.97 18.39 5.20
C ASP A 132 0.31 17.58 4.97
N VAL A 133 1.45 18.23 4.97
CA VAL A 133 2.75 17.59 4.77
C VAL A 133 3.67 17.95 5.93
N ARG A 134 4.33 16.95 6.47
CA ARG A 134 5.43 17.10 7.44
C ARG A 134 6.63 16.36 6.87
N ARG A 135 7.68 17.08 6.57
CA ARG A 135 8.93 16.52 6.06
C ARG A 135 10.06 16.79 7.05
N THR A 136 10.82 15.76 7.32
CA THR A 136 12.13 15.84 7.96
C THR A 136 13.15 15.27 7.00
N SER A 137 14.19 16.04 6.70
CA SER A 137 15.30 15.63 5.83
C SER A 137 16.60 15.61 6.60
N ILE A 138 17.41 14.62 6.34
CA ILE A 138 18.74 14.44 6.90
C ILE A 138 19.71 14.30 5.74
N TYR A 139 20.73 15.16 5.72
CA TYR A 139 21.77 15.18 4.71
C TYR A 139 23.08 14.69 5.33
N GLY A 140 23.53 13.51 4.88
CA GLY A 140 24.73 12.85 5.41
C GLY A 140 26.00 13.66 5.13
N GLY A 141 26.81 13.94 6.14
CA GLY A 141 28.02 14.75 6.05
C GLY A 141 27.88 16.20 6.47
N LEU A 142 26.70 16.83 6.38
CA LEU A 142 26.46 18.17 6.96
C LEU A 142 26.00 18.11 8.42
N GLY A 143 25.51 16.96 8.89
CA GLY A 143 24.83 16.89 10.17
C GLY A 143 23.58 17.79 10.22
N ALA A 144 23.08 18.22 9.08
CA ALA A 144 21.96 19.12 8.98
C ALA A 144 20.64 18.32 8.95
N VAL A 145 19.70 18.78 9.77
CA VAL A 145 18.33 18.29 9.75
C VAL A 145 17.43 19.46 9.36
N GLU A 146 16.60 19.24 8.35
CA GLU A 146 15.62 20.22 7.93
C GLU A 146 14.20 19.72 8.11
N VAL A 147 13.31 20.63 8.48
CA VAL A 147 11.90 20.34 8.65
C VAL A 147 11.09 21.30 7.80
N GLN A 148 10.13 20.75 7.05
CA GLN A 148 9.15 21.54 6.31
C GLN A 148 7.73 21.12 6.72
N THR A 149 6.87 22.12 6.80
CA THR A 149 5.46 21.96 7.12
C THR A 149 4.61 22.67 6.08
N LEU A 150 3.66 21.94 5.51
CA LEU A 150 2.57 22.49 4.72
C LEU A 150 1.27 22.10 5.42
N ASP A 151 0.46 23.07 5.74
CA ASP A 151 -0.83 22.87 6.40
C ASP A 151 -1.95 23.33 5.49
N ASN A 152 -3.00 22.53 5.40
CA ASN A 152 -4.22 22.87 4.65
C ASN A 152 -3.93 23.38 3.22
N THR A 153 -2.90 22.83 2.59
CA THR A 153 -2.41 23.32 1.30
C THR A 153 -3.15 22.62 0.16
N LYS A 154 -3.70 23.39 -0.77
CA LYS A 154 -4.28 22.85 -1.99
C LYS A 154 -3.19 22.58 -3.01
N ILE A 155 -2.94 21.32 -3.28
CA ILE A 155 -1.96 20.86 -4.27
C ILE A 155 -2.71 20.51 -5.56
N SER A 156 -2.40 21.20 -6.65
CA SER A 156 -2.90 20.89 -8.01
C SER A 156 -1.74 20.53 -8.93
N THR A 157 -0.87 21.50 -9.14
CA THR A 157 0.33 21.37 -9.95
C THR A 157 1.53 21.06 -9.05
N ARG A 158 2.72 21.08 -9.62
CA ARG A 158 3.96 20.78 -8.92
C ARG A 158 4.17 21.71 -7.72
N THR A 159 4.22 21.13 -6.55
CA THR A 159 4.58 21.78 -5.28
C THR A 159 5.87 21.15 -4.78
N VAL A 160 6.95 21.91 -4.75
CA VAL A 160 8.25 21.43 -4.27
C VAL A 160 8.21 21.28 -2.76
N ILE A 161 8.61 20.11 -2.27
CA ILE A 161 8.71 19.81 -0.84
C ILE A 161 10.16 19.61 -0.39
N ASP A 162 11.07 19.35 -1.31
CA ASP A 162 12.52 19.43 -1.08
C ASP A 162 13.24 19.74 -2.38
N ASP A 163 14.17 20.70 -2.32
CA ASP A 163 15.01 21.11 -3.44
C ASP A 163 16.38 21.59 -2.97
N ILE A 164 16.86 21.03 -1.87
CA ILE A 164 18.15 21.41 -1.34
C ILE A 164 19.25 20.76 -2.17
N VAL A 165 20.14 21.57 -2.68
CA VAL A 165 21.33 21.11 -3.37
C VAL A 165 22.35 20.67 -2.34
N TYR A 166 22.73 19.40 -2.41
CA TYR A 166 23.63 18.78 -1.46
C TYR A 166 24.69 17.95 -2.17
N ASP A 167 25.93 18.36 -2.06
CA ASP A 167 27.07 17.78 -2.81
C ASP A 167 27.63 16.49 -2.22
N GLN A 168 26.98 15.92 -1.22
CA GLN A 168 27.47 14.75 -0.52
C GLN A 168 26.59 13.52 -0.77
N SER A 169 27.00 12.40 -0.27
CA SER A 169 26.63 11.11 -0.82
C SER A 169 25.30 10.53 -0.35
N GLU A 170 24.69 11.07 0.67
CA GLU A 170 23.51 10.45 1.28
C GLU A 170 22.49 11.46 1.74
N GLU A 171 21.24 11.25 1.39
CA GLU A 171 20.11 12.01 1.88
C GLU A 171 18.94 11.08 2.23
N MET A 172 18.28 11.37 3.33
CA MET A 172 17.11 10.66 3.80
C MET A 172 15.98 11.64 4.04
N HIS A 173 14.78 11.28 3.62
CA HIS A 173 13.59 12.07 3.90
C HIS A 173 12.56 11.20 4.58
N TRP A 174 11.94 11.74 5.61
CA TRP A 174 10.78 11.17 6.26
C TRP A 174 9.62 12.14 6.06
N ILE A 175 8.61 11.73 5.31
CA ILE A 175 7.48 12.55 4.93
C ILE A 175 6.23 11.88 5.47
N ARG A 176 5.49 12.60 6.31
CA ARG A 176 4.13 12.25 6.68
C ARG A 176 3.18 13.10 5.84
N LEU A 177 2.38 12.43 5.05
CA LEU A 177 1.44 13.03 4.12
C LEU A 177 0.02 12.64 4.49
N ARG A 178 -0.81 13.62 4.79
CA ARG A 178 -2.25 13.49 4.95
C ARG A 178 -2.93 14.20 3.80
N GLN A 179 -3.89 13.56 3.15
CA GLN A 179 -4.57 14.07 1.97
C GLN A 179 -6.07 13.82 2.03
N GLN A 180 -6.85 14.77 1.53
CA GLN A 180 -8.29 14.66 1.42
C GLN A 180 -8.68 14.29 -0.02
N ASP A 181 -9.47 13.26 -0.19
CA ASP A 181 -10.08 12.93 -1.47
C ASP A 181 -11.07 14.03 -1.87
N PRO A 182 -10.85 14.73 -3.00
CA PRO A 182 -11.72 15.83 -3.40
C PRO A 182 -13.17 15.41 -3.76
N SER A 183 -13.40 14.12 -4.03
CA SER A 183 -14.72 13.60 -4.38
C SER A 183 -15.54 13.14 -3.18
N THR A 184 -14.89 12.61 -2.14
CA THR A 184 -15.56 12.05 -0.96
C THR A 184 -15.35 12.86 0.31
N SER A 185 -14.40 13.80 0.31
CA SER A 185 -13.92 14.54 1.48
C SER A 185 -13.30 13.68 2.58
N LEU A 186 -13.05 12.41 2.30
CA LEU A 186 -12.40 11.51 3.25
C LEU A 186 -10.90 11.73 3.28
N TRP A 187 -10.32 11.58 4.46
CA TRP A 187 -8.89 11.72 4.66
C TRP A 187 -8.18 10.38 4.61
N SER A 188 -6.99 10.37 4.04
CA SER A 188 -6.05 9.27 4.09
C SER A 188 -4.68 9.78 4.52
N MET A 189 -3.84 8.91 5.09
CA MET A 189 -2.50 9.27 5.53
C MET A 189 -1.52 8.16 5.22
N CYS A 190 -0.35 8.56 4.72
CA CYS A 190 0.79 7.67 4.55
C CYS A 190 2.07 8.30 5.09
N GLU A 191 3.03 7.47 5.39
CA GLU A 191 4.43 7.84 5.61
C GLU A 191 5.27 7.41 4.40
N VAL A 192 6.10 8.31 3.94
CA VAL A 192 7.08 8.03 2.89
C VAL A 192 8.47 8.22 3.47
N ARG A 193 9.29 7.20 3.32
CA ARG A 193 10.71 7.23 3.70
C ARG A 193 11.54 7.06 2.43
N THR A 194 12.44 7.98 2.21
CA THR A 194 13.37 7.90 1.09
C THR A 194 14.80 7.78 1.60
N PHE A 195 15.58 7.04 0.88
CA PHE A 195 17.02 6.97 1.05
C PHE A 195 17.66 7.09 -0.33
N SER A 196 18.55 8.03 -0.50
CA SER A 196 19.32 8.22 -1.73
C SER A 196 20.80 8.31 -1.42
N SER A 197 21.63 7.68 -2.24
CA SER A 197 23.08 7.73 -2.13
C SER A 197 23.71 8.05 -3.47
N LYS A 198 24.88 8.68 -3.42
CA LYS A 198 25.72 8.99 -4.59
C LYS A 198 24.92 9.52 -5.79
N LEU A 199 24.49 10.77 -5.70
CA LEU A 199 23.86 11.45 -6.83
C LEU A 199 22.56 10.77 -7.32
N GLY A 200 21.84 10.09 -6.42
CA GLY A 200 20.61 9.37 -6.78
C GLY A 200 20.85 8.01 -7.44
N ALA A 201 22.10 7.55 -7.59
CA ALA A 201 22.40 6.24 -8.20
C ALA A 201 21.69 5.06 -7.48
N ARG A 202 21.40 5.22 -6.20
CA ARG A 202 20.64 4.24 -5.42
C ARG A 202 19.60 4.97 -4.61
N THR A 203 18.40 4.99 -5.13
CA THR A 203 17.24 5.59 -4.44
C THR A 203 16.25 4.51 -4.08
N SER A 204 15.92 4.43 -2.81
CA SER A 204 14.88 3.56 -2.28
C SER A 204 13.78 4.40 -1.65
N ILE A 205 12.54 4.11 -1.98
CA ILE A 205 11.36 4.78 -1.43
C ILE A 205 10.44 3.72 -0.83
N CYS A 206 10.07 3.93 0.40
CA CYS A 206 9.13 3.09 1.12
C CYS A 206 7.89 3.92 1.42
N VAL A 207 6.73 3.46 1.01
CA VAL A 207 5.43 4.07 1.28
C VAL A 207 4.64 3.16 2.21
N ASP A 208 4.24 3.68 3.35
CA ASP A 208 3.48 2.97 4.37
C ASP A 208 2.16 3.69 4.61
N TRP A 209 1.04 3.05 4.31
CA TRP A 209 -0.30 3.59 4.49
C TRP A 209 -0.76 3.37 5.93
N LEU A 210 -0.91 4.44 6.70
CA LEU A 210 -1.38 4.41 8.07
C LEU A 210 -2.90 4.25 8.15
N TYR A 211 -3.61 4.92 7.27
CA TYR A 211 -5.05 4.72 7.04
C TYR A 211 -5.46 5.24 5.67
N THR A 212 -6.51 4.66 5.12
CA THR A 212 -7.21 5.13 3.93
C THR A 212 -8.62 5.54 4.32
N GLY A 213 -9.14 6.60 3.69
CA GLY A 213 -10.50 7.05 3.96
C GLY A 213 -11.51 5.98 3.58
N VAL A 214 -12.22 5.46 4.57
CA VAL A 214 -13.35 4.55 4.40
C VAL A 214 -14.58 5.13 5.11
N THR A 215 -15.74 4.97 4.49
CA THR A 215 -17.03 5.20 5.16
C THR A 215 -17.44 3.91 5.86
N PHE A 216 -17.78 4.02 7.12
CA PHE A 216 -18.41 2.94 7.87
C PHE A 216 -19.93 3.07 7.81
#